data_4c1f15085162fd1e8396687d58084044
#
_entry.id   4c1f15085162fd1e8396687d58084044
#
_cell.length_a   1.000
_cell.length_b   1.000
_cell.length_c   1.000
_cell.angle_alpha   90.00
_cell.angle_beta   90.00
_cell.angle_gamma   90.00
#
_symmetry.space_group_name_H-M   'P 1'
#
loop_
_entity.id
_entity.type
_entity.pdbx_description
1 polymer ?
#
loop_
_entity_poly.entity_id
_entity_poly.type
_entity_poly.pdbx_seq_one_letter_code
_entity_poly.pdbx_strand_id
1 'polypeptide(L)'
;MIRLLDGFPDNVIAISGGGRISREDYENVVIPRIEAAARQHRTLRCYYEIGADFAGIDPAALWDDFRVGIEYWRRWERVAAVTDVAWIAQMVNAFRFLMPGQVRVFPNSDKEAARAWIMAD
;
A
#
# COMPACT_ATOMS: atom_id res chain seq x y z
N MET A 1 -8.15 -0.33 11.04
CA MET A 1 -6.92 0.13 11.73
C MET A 1 -5.71 -0.15 10.87
N ILE A 2 -4.87 0.85 10.68
CA ILE A 2 -3.63 0.72 9.91
C ILE A 2 -2.44 0.87 10.84
N ARG A 3 -1.43 0.01 10.66
CA ARG A 3 -0.17 0.08 11.41
C ARG A 3 1.01 0.09 10.47
N LEU A 4 2.05 0.82 10.85
CA LEU A 4 3.33 0.76 10.14
C LEU A 4 4.05 -0.53 10.52
N LEU A 5 4.71 -1.13 9.52
CA LEU A 5 5.49 -2.36 9.72
C LEU A 5 6.97 -2.03 9.76
N ASP A 6 7.70 -2.77 10.60
CA ASP A 6 9.15 -2.63 10.73
C ASP A 6 9.87 -3.61 9.80
N GLY A 7 11.18 -3.39 9.64
CA GLY A 7 12.04 -4.31 8.90
C GLY A 7 12.12 -4.05 7.41
N PHE A 8 11.67 -2.89 6.95
CA PHE A 8 11.73 -2.49 5.55
C PHE A 8 12.66 -1.28 5.37
N PRO A 9 13.27 -1.14 4.18
CA PRO A 9 14.03 0.07 3.86
C PRO A 9 13.15 1.34 3.93
N ASP A 10 13.80 2.48 4.12
CA ASP A 10 13.11 3.75 4.35
C ASP A 10 12.25 4.23 3.18
N ASN A 11 12.57 3.82 1.96
CA ASN A 11 11.79 4.18 0.77
C ASN A 11 10.59 3.24 0.54
N VAL A 12 10.41 2.24 1.40
CA VAL A 12 9.26 1.34 1.35
C VAL A 12 8.26 1.76 2.41
N ILE A 13 7.09 2.19 1.99
CA ILE A 13 5.96 2.45 2.89
C ILE A 13 5.31 1.09 3.15
N ALA A 14 5.57 0.52 4.32
CA ALA A 14 5.08 -0.80 4.68
C ALA A 14 3.99 -0.67 5.74
N ILE A 15 2.77 -1.05 5.38
CA ILE A 15 1.62 -0.90 6.26
C ILE A 15 0.78 -2.18 6.29
N SER A 16 0.10 -2.36 7.40
CA SER A 16 -0.85 -3.46 7.60
C SER A 16 -2.20 -2.88 7.98
N GLY A 17 -3.23 -3.26 7.25
CA GLY A 17 -4.62 -2.87 7.53
C GLY A 17 -5.41 -4.04 8.05
N GLY A 18 -6.21 -3.81 9.11
CA GLY A 18 -7.07 -4.81 9.70
C GLY A 18 -8.32 -4.16 10.27
N GLY A 19 -9.35 -4.98 10.55
CA GLY A 19 -10.62 -4.48 10.99
C GLY A 19 -11.21 -3.50 9.98
N ARG A 20 -11.81 -2.42 10.47
CA ARG A 20 -12.32 -1.36 9.60
C ARG A 20 -11.27 -0.28 9.42
N ILE A 21 -10.97 0.05 8.18
CA ILE A 21 -9.99 1.08 7.82
C ILE A 21 -10.73 2.41 7.65
N SER A 22 -10.28 3.43 8.38
CA SER A 22 -10.94 4.72 8.43
C SER A 22 -10.10 5.80 7.74
N ARG A 23 -10.73 6.95 7.49
CA ARG A 23 -10.04 8.12 6.98
C ARG A 23 -8.94 8.59 7.93
N GLU A 24 -9.20 8.53 9.24
CA GLU A 24 -8.21 8.90 10.25
C GLU A 24 -6.96 8.03 10.17
N ASP A 25 -7.10 6.75 9.83
CA ASP A 25 -5.95 5.88 9.61
C ASP A 25 -5.05 6.43 8.50
N TYR A 26 -5.65 6.90 7.41
CA TYR A 26 -4.89 7.49 6.31
C TYR A 26 -4.29 8.83 6.68
N GLU A 27 -5.05 9.70 7.30
CA GLU A 27 -4.57 11.03 7.65
C GLU A 27 -3.48 11.03 8.71
N ASN A 28 -3.56 10.10 9.67
CA ASN A 28 -2.66 10.09 10.82
C ASN A 28 -1.47 9.13 10.66
N VAL A 29 -1.57 8.12 9.80
CA VAL A 29 -0.53 7.09 9.66
C VAL A 29 0.05 7.05 8.26
N VAL A 30 -0.78 6.85 7.24
CA VAL A 30 -0.32 6.59 5.87
C VAL A 30 0.27 7.85 5.22
N ILE A 31 -0.50 8.92 5.20
CA ILE A 31 -0.11 10.14 4.51
C ILE A 31 1.15 10.76 5.11
N PRO A 32 1.27 10.92 6.45
CA PRO A 32 2.51 11.43 7.02
C PRO A 32 3.73 10.57 6.71
N ARG A 33 3.56 9.25 6.67
CA ARG A 33 4.66 8.33 6.34
C ARG A 33 5.11 8.49 4.88
N ILE A 34 4.15 8.62 3.96
CA ILE A 34 4.45 8.84 2.54
C ILE A 34 5.17 10.17 2.35
N GLU A 35 4.67 11.23 2.99
CA GLU A 35 5.28 12.55 2.89
C GLU A 35 6.71 12.56 3.41
N ALA A 36 6.96 11.88 4.52
CA ALA A 36 8.30 11.77 5.08
C ALA A 36 9.26 11.06 4.13
N ALA A 37 8.83 9.95 3.55
CA ALA A 37 9.65 9.20 2.59
C ALA A 37 9.88 10.01 1.30
N ALA A 38 8.85 10.73 0.84
CA ALA A 38 8.92 11.52 -0.39
C ALA A 38 9.91 12.68 -0.28
N ARG A 39 10.15 13.19 0.92
CA ARG A 39 11.14 14.25 1.13
C ARG A 39 12.58 13.74 1.02
N GLN A 40 12.81 12.45 1.23
CA GLN A 40 14.15 11.87 1.28
C GLN A 40 14.49 10.97 0.10
N HIS A 41 13.47 10.49 -0.64
CA HIS A 41 13.67 9.51 -1.71
C HIS A 41 12.97 9.96 -2.99
N ARG A 42 13.65 9.78 -4.11
CA ARG A 42 13.07 10.09 -5.42
C ARG A 42 12.00 9.08 -5.81
N THR A 43 12.27 7.80 -5.55
CA THR A 43 11.32 6.72 -5.86
C THR A 43 10.85 6.08 -4.57
N LEU A 44 9.59 5.64 -4.59
CA LEU A 44 8.91 5.04 -3.46
C LEU A 44 8.41 3.66 -3.82
N ARG A 45 8.35 2.78 -2.81
CA ARG A 45 7.72 1.48 -2.92
C ARG A 45 6.68 1.36 -1.83
N CYS A 46 5.62 0.59 -2.09
CA CYS A 46 4.55 0.39 -1.12
C CYS A 46 4.30 -1.10 -0.90
N TYR A 47 4.27 -1.51 0.36
CA TYR A 47 3.84 -2.84 0.76
C TYR A 47 2.61 -2.67 1.64
N TYR A 48 1.47 -3.15 1.15
CA TYR A 48 0.20 -3.00 1.84
C TYR A 48 -0.39 -4.38 2.12
N GLU A 49 -0.40 -4.77 3.39
CA GLU A 49 -0.91 -6.06 3.82
C GLU A 49 -2.29 -5.87 4.43
N ILE A 50 -3.29 -6.55 3.88
CA ILE A 50 -4.66 -6.52 4.40
C ILE A 50 -4.94 -7.87 5.02
N GLY A 51 -5.10 -7.88 6.34
CA GLY A 51 -5.22 -9.09 7.12
C GLY A 51 -6.57 -9.79 6.98
N ALA A 52 -6.64 -10.99 7.53
CA ALA A 52 -7.85 -11.81 7.49
C ALA A 52 -9.01 -11.20 8.29
N ASP A 53 -8.71 -10.31 9.23
CA ASP A 53 -9.72 -9.62 10.03
C ASP A 53 -10.28 -8.37 9.37
N PHE A 54 -9.94 -8.12 8.11
CA PHE A 54 -10.45 -6.96 7.38
C PHE A 54 -11.98 -6.96 7.35
N ALA A 55 -12.58 -5.86 7.83
CA ALA A 55 -14.03 -5.74 7.94
C ALA A 55 -14.61 -4.68 7.00
N GLY A 56 -13.77 -3.90 6.35
CA GLY A 56 -14.21 -2.87 5.41
C GLY A 56 -13.33 -1.65 5.44
N ILE A 57 -13.55 -0.76 4.48
CA ILE A 57 -12.84 0.49 4.35
C ILE A 57 -13.85 1.61 4.11
N ASP A 58 -13.69 2.73 4.82
CA ASP A 58 -14.58 3.88 4.65
C ASP A 58 -14.39 4.49 3.26
N PRO A 59 -15.45 4.96 2.61
CA PRO A 59 -15.33 5.63 1.30
C PRO A 59 -14.37 6.81 1.31
N ALA A 60 -14.31 7.56 2.41
CA ALA A 60 -13.37 8.67 2.53
C ALA A 60 -11.93 8.19 2.57
N ALA A 61 -11.66 7.02 3.17
CA ALA A 61 -10.32 6.41 3.16
C ALA A 61 -9.94 5.96 1.76
N LEU A 62 -10.87 5.37 1.01
CA LEU A 62 -10.61 4.99 -0.39
C LEU A 62 -10.27 6.21 -1.23
N TRP A 63 -10.96 7.32 -1.01
CA TRP A 63 -10.68 8.56 -1.72
C TRP A 63 -9.28 9.08 -1.40
N ASP A 64 -8.87 9.04 -0.13
CA ASP A 64 -7.54 9.46 0.29
C ASP A 64 -6.46 8.58 -0.33
N ASP A 65 -6.70 7.27 -0.39
CA ASP A 65 -5.77 6.32 -1.02
C ASP A 65 -5.57 6.64 -2.50
N PHE A 66 -6.67 6.85 -3.21
CA PHE A 66 -6.66 7.20 -4.62
C PHE A 66 -5.93 8.54 -4.86
N ARG A 67 -6.23 9.54 -4.05
CA ARG A 67 -5.62 10.87 -4.17
C ARG A 67 -4.11 10.82 -3.96
N VAL A 68 -3.65 10.08 -2.95
CA VAL A 68 -2.23 9.93 -2.68
C VAL A 68 -1.54 9.16 -3.81
N GLY A 69 -2.19 8.13 -4.34
CA GLY A 69 -1.67 7.39 -5.47
C GLY A 69 -1.44 8.28 -6.68
N ILE A 70 -2.36 9.19 -6.97
CA ILE A 70 -2.24 10.14 -8.08
C ILE A 70 -1.19 11.21 -7.80
N GLU A 71 -1.15 11.74 -6.58
CA GLU A 71 -0.21 12.79 -6.21
C GLU A 71 1.24 12.38 -6.42
N TYR A 72 1.55 11.12 -6.10
CA TYR A 72 2.91 10.60 -6.23
C TYR A 72 3.04 9.63 -7.40
N TRP A 73 2.19 9.74 -8.40
CA TRP A 73 2.02 8.78 -9.51
C TRP A 73 3.33 8.33 -10.15
N ARG A 74 4.21 9.25 -10.48
CA ARG A 74 5.45 8.93 -11.18
C ARG A 74 6.55 8.44 -10.24
N ARG A 75 6.33 8.50 -8.96
CA ARG A 75 7.34 8.17 -7.96
C ARG A 75 7.22 6.74 -7.45
N TRP A 76 6.09 6.10 -7.66
CA TRP A 76 5.88 4.72 -7.26
C TRP A 76 6.64 3.78 -8.20
N GLU A 77 7.66 3.09 -7.66
CA GLU A 77 8.48 2.14 -8.41
C GLU A 77 7.88 0.74 -8.37
N ARG A 78 7.44 0.30 -7.18
CA ARG A 78 6.78 -0.98 -6.96
C ARG A 78 5.70 -0.86 -5.91
N VAL A 79 4.60 -1.56 -6.13
CA VAL A 79 3.51 -1.65 -5.16
C VAL A 79 3.15 -3.12 -5.00
N ALA A 80 3.23 -3.62 -3.78
CA ALA A 80 2.81 -4.97 -3.42
C ALA A 80 1.55 -4.88 -2.57
N ALA A 81 0.45 -5.44 -3.05
CA ALA A 81 -0.77 -5.57 -2.28
C ALA A 81 -0.93 -7.03 -1.86
N VAL A 82 -0.98 -7.27 -0.56
CA VAL A 82 -1.11 -8.61 0.00
C VAL A 82 -2.51 -8.74 0.58
N THR A 83 -3.38 -9.48 -0.11
CA THR A 83 -4.78 -9.59 0.29
C THR A 83 -5.45 -10.81 -0.31
N ASP A 84 -6.39 -11.38 0.44
CA ASP A 84 -7.31 -12.40 -0.06
C ASP A 84 -8.68 -11.81 -0.38
N VAL A 85 -8.86 -10.50 -0.21
CA VAL A 85 -10.14 -9.82 -0.47
C VAL A 85 -10.27 -9.60 -1.99
N ALA A 86 -11.20 -10.31 -2.61
CA ALA A 86 -11.30 -10.37 -4.08
C ALA A 86 -11.50 -8.99 -4.72
N TRP A 87 -12.39 -8.15 -4.19
CA TRP A 87 -12.66 -6.86 -4.81
C TRP A 87 -11.47 -5.91 -4.73
N ILE A 88 -10.68 -6.00 -3.65
CA ILE A 88 -9.46 -5.20 -3.51
C ILE A 88 -8.42 -5.66 -4.53
N ALA A 89 -8.24 -6.97 -4.66
CA ALA A 89 -7.30 -7.52 -5.64
C ALA A 89 -7.68 -7.11 -7.06
N GLN A 90 -8.96 -7.14 -7.40
CA GLN A 90 -9.45 -6.71 -8.72
C GLN A 90 -9.20 -5.23 -8.96
N MET A 91 -9.45 -4.40 -7.95
CA MET A 91 -9.23 -2.97 -8.04
C MET A 91 -7.75 -2.65 -8.27
N VAL A 92 -6.87 -3.27 -7.51
CA VAL A 92 -5.42 -3.07 -7.64
C VAL A 92 -4.94 -3.54 -9.02
N ASN A 93 -5.43 -4.69 -9.48
CA ASN A 93 -5.05 -5.19 -10.81
C ASN A 93 -5.53 -4.30 -11.94
N ALA A 94 -6.68 -3.63 -11.77
CA ALA A 94 -7.15 -2.68 -12.76
C ALA A 94 -6.23 -1.46 -12.86
N PHE A 95 -5.70 -1.00 -11.74
CA PHE A 95 -4.79 0.13 -11.70
C PHE A 95 -3.39 -0.18 -12.22
N ARG A 96 -2.98 -1.43 -12.19
CA ARG A 96 -1.59 -1.79 -12.56
C ARG A 96 -1.24 -1.42 -13.99
N PHE A 97 -2.22 -1.39 -14.89
CA PHE A 97 -1.99 -0.99 -16.29
C PHE A 97 -1.84 0.51 -16.46
N LEU A 98 -2.26 1.28 -15.47
CA LEU A 98 -2.19 2.74 -15.50
C LEU A 98 -0.94 3.28 -14.82
N MET A 99 -0.27 2.48 -14.01
CA MET A 99 0.91 2.92 -13.25
C MET A 99 2.20 2.70 -14.05
N PRO A 100 3.11 3.68 -14.05
CA PRO A 100 4.42 3.51 -14.69
C PRO A 100 5.31 2.50 -13.97
N GLY A 101 5.09 2.28 -12.68
CA GLY A 101 5.82 1.29 -11.89
C GLY A 101 5.20 -0.10 -12.00
N GLN A 102 5.73 -1.02 -11.22
CA GLN A 102 5.26 -2.40 -11.16
C GLN A 102 4.29 -2.60 -10.01
N VAL A 103 3.15 -3.21 -10.28
CA VAL A 103 2.13 -3.49 -9.26
C VAL A 103 1.86 -4.98 -9.27
N ARG A 104 1.93 -5.62 -8.10
CA ARG A 104 1.64 -7.05 -7.95
C ARG A 104 0.72 -7.29 -6.77
N VAL A 105 -0.18 -8.24 -6.94
CA VAL A 105 -1.08 -8.70 -5.88
C VAL A 105 -0.63 -10.09 -5.43
N PHE A 106 -0.56 -10.30 -4.13
CA PHE A 106 -0.18 -11.57 -3.53
C PHE A 106 -1.29 -12.03 -2.59
N PRO A 107 -1.59 -13.33 -2.53
CA PRO A 107 -2.47 -13.83 -1.47
C PRO A 107 -1.77 -13.73 -0.11
N ASN A 108 -2.54 -13.71 0.97
CA ASN A 108 -1.97 -13.59 2.30
C ASN A 108 -0.99 -14.73 2.63
N SER A 109 -1.20 -15.91 2.06
CA SER A 109 -0.28 -17.04 2.23
C SER A 109 1.10 -16.81 1.62
N ASP A 110 1.24 -15.87 0.70
CA ASP A 110 2.49 -15.55 0.00
C ASP A 110 3.13 -14.25 0.45
N LYS A 111 2.82 -13.78 1.64
CA LYS A 111 3.35 -12.48 2.09
C LYS A 111 4.86 -12.44 2.16
N GLU A 112 5.52 -13.57 2.41
CA GLU A 112 6.98 -13.61 2.42
C GLU A 112 7.55 -13.33 1.02
N ALA A 113 6.90 -13.87 -0.02
CA ALA A 113 7.29 -13.57 -1.40
C ALA A 113 7.07 -12.09 -1.72
N ALA A 114 5.98 -11.50 -1.23
CA ALA A 114 5.70 -10.08 -1.42
C ALA A 114 6.77 -9.21 -0.76
N ARG A 115 7.16 -9.54 0.46
CA ARG A 115 8.22 -8.82 1.18
C ARG A 115 9.54 -8.90 0.43
N ALA A 116 9.90 -10.08 -0.05
CA ALA A 116 11.14 -10.26 -0.82
C ALA A 116 11.11 -9.44 -2.11
N TRP A 117 9.98 -9.44 -2.81
CA TRP A 117 9.85 -8.71 -4.06
C TRP A 117 9.91 -7.20 -3.87
N ILE A 118 9.26 -6.67 -2.84
CA ILE A 118 9.23 -5.21 -2.62
C ILE A 118 10.61 -4.68 -2.20
N MET A 119 11.44 -5.53 -1.61
CA MET A 119 12.78 -5.14 -1.18
C MET A 119 13.88 -5.50 -2.20
N ALA A 120 13.54 -6.22 -3.25
CA ALA A 120 14.52 -6.65 -4.25
C ALA A 120 15.06 -5.47 -5.06
N ASP A 121 16.30 -5.62 -5.54
CA ASP A 121 16.94 -4.58 -6.36
C ASP A 121 16.35 -4.46 -7.76
#